data_b196e5ca8a1bdb1316e1714a82cba02d
#
_entry.id   b196e5ca8a1bdb1316e1714a82cba02d
#
_cell.length_a   1.000
_cell.length_b   1.000
_cell.length_c   1.000
_cell.angle_alpha   90.00
_cell.angle_beta   90.00
_cell.angle_gamma   90.00
#
_symmetry.space_group_name_H-M   'P 1'
#
loop_
_entity.id
_entity.type
_entity.pdbx_description
1 polymer ?
#
loop_
_entity_poly.entity_id
_entity_poly.type
_entity_poly.pdbx_seq_one_letter_code
_entity_poly.pdbx_strand_id
1 'polypeptide(L)' 'MRRERLGDNAVKINTRDRLLRAWENATELVLDYQAYKQEIKDNDDVCRVFDQFAEDEAMHARRFRQLLQNCQDEYLKD' A
#
# COMPACT_ATOMS: atom_id res chain seq x y z
N MET A 1 -24.02 20.79 -13.49
CA MET A 1 -23.15 20.10 -14.43
C MET A 1 -21.68 20.22 -14.05
N ARG A 2 -21.19 21.43 -13.84
CA ARG A 2 -19.79 21.61 -13.40
C ARG A 2 -19.49 20.93 -12.07
N ARG A 3 -20.47 20.94 -11.16
CA ARG A 3 -20.29 20.29 -9.86
C ARG A 3 -20.09 18.80 -9.99
N GLU A 4 -20.79 18.17 -10.91
CA GLU A 4 -20.68 16.74 -11.12
C GLU A 4 -19.30 16.36 -11.66
N ARG A 5 -18.78 17.14 -12.61
CA ARG A 5 -17.44 16.93 -13.14
C ARG A 5 -16.36 17.10 -12.07
N LEU A 6 -16.51 18.17 -11.27
CA LEU A 6 -15.56 18.41 -10.18
C LEU A 6 -15.65 17.30 -9.14
N GLY A 7 -16.87 16.80 -8.88
CA GLY A 7 -17.07 15.69 -7.99
C GLY A 7 -16.38 14.43 -8.46
N ASP A 8 -16.50 14.12 -9.75
CA ASP A 8 -15.85 12.94 -10.35
C ASP A 8 -14.33 13.04 -10.27
N ASN A 9 -13.76 14.18 -10.58
CA ASN A 9 -12.34 14.41 -10.48
C ASN A 9 -11.84 14.32 -9.03
N ALA A 10 -12.62 14.88 -8.10
CA ALA A 10 -12.27 14.82 -6.69
C ALA A 10 -12.29 13.37 -6.18
N VAL A 11 -13.25 12.55 -6.63
CA VAL A 11 -13.33 11.15 -6.28
C VAL A 11 -12.10 10.40 -6.80
N LYS A 12 -11.74 10.62 -8.06
CA LYS A 12 -10.57 9.98 -8.67
C LYS A 12 -9.28 10.35 -7.94
N ILE A 13 -9.10 11.62 -7.61
CA ILE A 13 -7.94 12.11 -6.88
C ILE A 13 -7.88 11.48 -5.49
N ASN A 14 -9.02 11.43 -4.81
CA ASN A 14 -9.12 10.83 -3.48
C ASN A 14 -8.74 9.35 -3.49
N THR A 15 -9.24 8.62 -4.46
CA THR A 15 -8.93 7.19 -4.61
C THR A 15 -7.43 7.00 -4.83
N ARG A 16 -6.86 7.78 -5.73
CA ARG A 16 -5.43 7.74 -6.00
C ARG A 16 -4.61 8.03 -4.75
N ASP A 17 -4.98 9.08 -4.03
CA ASP A 17 -4.24 9.47 -2.82
C ASP A 17 -4.29 8.39 -1.75
N ARG A 18 -5.44 7.75 -1.58
CA ARG A 18 -5.60 6.67 -0.60
C ARG A 18 -4.81 5.44 -1.00
N LEU A 19 -4.79 5.10 -2.28
CA LEU A 19 -3.98 3.98 -2.78
C LEU A 19 -2.49 4.25 -2.59
N LEU A 20 -2.07 5.48 -2.84
CA LEU A 20 -0.68 5.87 -2.64
C LEU A 20 -0.29 5.72 -1.16
N ARG A 21 -1.12 6.22 -0.26
CA ARG A 21 -0.88 6.09 1.18
C ARG A 21 -0.85 4.65 1.64
N ALA A 22 -1.79 3.83 1.13
CA ALA A 22 -1.84 2.42 1.48
C ALA A 22 -0.59 1.70 1.00
N TRP A 23 -0.13 2.00 -0.21
CA TRP A 23 1.11 1.45 -0.73
C TRP A 23 2.32 1.86 0.11
N GLU A 24 2.42 3.13 0.46
CA GLU A 24 3.52 3.63 1.29
C GLU A 24 3.53 2.98 2.66
N ASN A 25 2.35 2.87 3.30
CA ASN A 25 2.22 2.27 4.62
C ASN A 25 2.58 0.78 4.58
N ALA A 26 2.10 0.06 3.58
CA ALA A 26 2.42 -1.36 3.44
C ALA A 26 3.92 -1.55 3.22
N THR A 27 4.55 -0.71 2.41
CA THR A 27 5.99 -0.78 2.16
C THR A 27 6.78 -0.53 3.45
N GLU A 28 6.37 0.46 4.24
CA GLU A 28 7.00 0.74 5.53
C GLU A 28 6.88 -0.44 6.49
N LEU A 29 5.71 -1.08 6.52
CA LEU A 29 5.49 -2.23 7.39
C LEU A 29 6.37 -3.41 6.99
N VAL A 30 6.60 -3.62 5.70
CA VAL A 30 7.54 -4.66 5.25
C VAL A 30 8.91 -4.43 5.87
N LEU A 31 9.41 -3.20 5.79
CA LEU A 31 10.72 -2.85 6.32
C LEU A 31 10.76 -2.96 7.85
N ASP A 32 9.70 -2.51 8.52
CA ASP A 32 9.61 -2.60 9.97
C ASP A 32 9.62 -4.05 10.44
N TYR A 33 8.83 -4.91 9.83
CA TYR A 33 8.75 -6.31 10.22
C TYR A 33 10.06 -7.04 9.96
N GLN A 34 10.74 -6.72 8.87
CA GLN A 34 12.06 -7.29 8.59
C GLN A 34 13.09 -6.85 9.62
N ALA A 35 13.05 -5.58 10.03
CA ALA A 35 13.94 -5.06 11.07
C ALA A 35 13.65 -5.73 12.41
N TYR A 36 12.39 -5.86 12.79
CA TYR A 36 12.00 -6.50 14.05
C TYR A 36 12.45 -7.96 14.08
N LYS A 37 12.27 -8.67 12.98
CA LYS A 37 12.73 -10.04 12.88
C LYS A 37 14.22 -10.16 13.17
N GLN A 38 15.02 -9.23 12.66
CA GLN A 38 16.47 -9.26 12.89
C GLN A 38 16.85 -8.87 14.30
N GLU A 39 16.06 -8.02 14.95
CA GLU A 39 16.32 -7.55 16.31
C GLU A 39 15.95 -8.57 17.38
N ILE A 40 14.96 -9.40 17.12
CA ILE A 40 14.45 -10.37 18.11
C ILE A 40 15.33 -11.60 18.09
N LYS A 41 15.99 -11.87 19.20
CA LYS A 41 16.91 -13.00 19.34
C LYS A 41 16.44 -14.06 20.32
N ASP A 42 15.39 -13.78 21.08
CA ASP A 42 14.95 -14.60 22.19
C ASP A 42 13.65 -15.38 21.93
N ASN A 43 13.08 -15.25 20.74
CA ASN A 43 11.79 -15.87 20.43
C ASN A 43 11.66 -16.19 18.96
N ASP A 44 11.92 -17.44 18.60
CA ASP A 44 11.86 -17.90 17.20
C ASP A 44 10.43 -17.84 16.64
N ASP A 45 9.43 -18.10 17.46
CA ASP A 45 8.04 -18.06 17.01
C ASP A 45 7.64 -16.65 16.59
N VAL A 46 8.03 -15.65 17.37
CA VAL A 46 7.75 -14.26 17.03
C VAL A 46 8.51 -13.86 15.76
N CYS A 47 9.76 -14.30 15.61
CA CYS A 47 10.52 -14.05 14.39
C CYS A 47 9.82 -14.61 13.16
N ARG A 48 9.28 -15.82 13.25
CA ARG A 48 8.55 -16.43 12.13
C ARG A 48 7.28 -15.65 11.79
N VAL A 49 6.60 -15.14 12.80
CA VAL A 49 5.39 -14.33 12.57
C VAL A 49 5.74 -13.04 11.83
N PHE A 50 6.78 -12.34 12.27
CA PHE A 50 7.20 -11.12 11.57
C PHE A 50 7.67 -11.41 10.15
N ASP A 51 8.36 -12.53 9.93
CA ASP A 51 8.77 -12.93 8.59
C ASP A 51 7.55 -13.16 7.69
N GLN A 52 6.56 -13.90 8.20
CA GLN A 52 5.32 -14.17 7.46
C GLN A 52 4.54 -12.89 7.18
N PHE A 53 4.42 -12.01 8.16
CA PHE A 53 3.67 -10.78 8.01
C PHE A 53 4.39 -9.82 7.07
N ALA A 54 5.72 -9.82 7.05
CA ALA A 54 6.47 -9.04 6.07
C ALA A 54 6.15 -9.50 4.65
N GLU A 55 6.08 -10.81 4.41
CA GLU A 55 5.68 -11.35 3.11
C GLU A 55 4.25 -10.96 2.74
N ASP A 56 3.34 -11.05 3.70
CA ASP A 56 1.93 -10.67 3.49
C ASP A 56 1.83 -9.19 3.12
N GLU A 57 2.53 -8.33 3.84
CA GLU A 57 2.52 -6.89 3.54
C GLU A 57 3.18 -6.58 2.19
N ALA A 58 4.19 -7.35 1.80
CA ALA A 58 4.79 -7.19 0.48
C ALA A 58 3.78 -7.51 -0.63
N MET A 59 2.93 -8.51 -0.43
CA MET A 59 1.85 -8.82 -1.35
C MET A 59 0.84 -7.68 -1.42
N HIS A 60 0.45 -7.14 -0.25
CA HIS A 60 -0.46 -6.00 -0.18
C HIS A 60 0.13 -4.80 -0.91
N ALA A 61 1.40 -4.51 -0.68
CA ALA A 61 2.08 -3.38 -1.32
C ALA A 61 2.06 -3.52 -2.84
N ARG A 62 2.36 -4.72 -3.37
CA ARG A 62 2.32 -4.95 -4.81
C ARG A 62 0.93 -4.75 -5.38
N ARG A 63 -0.10 -5.21 -4.67
CA ARG A 63 -1.48 -5.05 -5.12
C ARG A 63 -1.90 -3.58 -5.11
N PHE A 64 -1.56 -2.85 -4.06
CA PHE A 64 -1.84 -1.42 -4.00
C PHE A 64 -1.13 -0.67 -5.12
N ARG A 65 0.12 -1.03 -5.41
CA ARG A 65 0.85 -0.39 -6.50
C ARG A 65 0.19 -0.64 -7.85
N GLN A 66 -0.27 -1.86 -8.08
CA GLN A 66 -0.98 -2.20 -9.32
C GLN A 66 -2.26 -1.39 -9.46
N LEU A 67 -3.04 -1.31 -8.38
CA LEU A 67 -4.28 -0.53 -8.39
C LEU A 67 -4.00 0.95 -8.59
N LEU A 68 -2.94 1.47 -7.98
CA LEU A 68 -2.52 2.85 -8.16
C LEU A 68 -2.13 3.12 -9.61
N GLN A 69 -1.39 2.21 -10.22
CA GLN A 69 -0.99 2.31 -11.62
C GLN A 69 -2.23 2.35 -12.53
N ASN A 70 -3.19 1.47 -12.30
CA ASN A 70 -4.43 1.43 -13.06
C ASN A 70 -5.21 2.73 -12.89
N CYS A 71 -5.27 3.26 -11.69
CA CYS A 71 -5.96 4.50 -11.41
C CYS A 71 -5.31 5.68 -12.14
N GLN A 72 -3.98 5.73 -12.16
CA GLN A 72 -3.25 6.77 -12.88
C GLN A 72 -3.46 6.66 -14.38
N ASP A 73 -3.46 5.45 -14.92
CA ASP A 73 -3.69 5.23 -16.34
C ASP A 73 -5.08 5.71 -16.75
N GLU A 74 -6.09 5.41 -15.96
CA GLU A 74 -7.46 5.88 -16.22
C GLU A 74 -7.54 7.40 -16.16
N TYR A 75 -6.90 7.99 -15.18
CA TYR A 75 -6.89 9.45 -15.02
C TYR A 75 -6.25 10.13 -16.22
N LEU A 76 -5.17 9.57 -16.73
CA LEU A 76 -4.44 10.16 -17.85
C LEU A 76 -5.12 9.93 -19.20
N LYS A 77 -5.99 8.95 -19.31
CA LYS A 77 -6.72 8.67 -20.56
C LYS A 77 -7.73 9.75 -20.90
N ASP A 78 -8.28 10.41 -19.92
CA ASP A 78 -9.26 11.47 -20.14
C ASP A 78 -8.58 12.76 -20.52
#